data_2a94eabf6b0932c1eb0c5ecc3a7f85f3
#
_entry.id   2a94eabf6b0932c1eb0c5ecc3a7f85f3
#
_cell.length_a   1.000
_cell.length_b   1.000
_cell.length_c   1.000
_cell.angle_alpha   90.00
_cell.angle_beta   90.00
_cell.angle_gamma   90.00
#
_symmetry.space_group_name_H-M   'P 1'
#
loop_
_entity.id
_entity.type
_entity.pdbx_description
1 polymer ?
#
loop_
_entity_poly.entity_id
_entity_poly.type
_entity_poly.pdbx_seq_one_letter_code
_entity_poly.pdbx_strand_id
1 'polypeptide(L)'
;MKRLAVACLLSLTVAAPSAEARRAPRCVGNFQYVRGGWVSTPYCRADQIARVAREVGMQTTAEALLAHPAKAEEVCRFVGSDYRVHPACDEIYSVFQIDAGRDGIRLHF
;
A
#
# COMPACT_ATOMS: atom_id res chain seq x y z
N MET A 1 -5.42 51.73 34.33
CA MET A 1 -5.15 51.17 34.20
C MET A 1 -5.01 50.35 33.41
N LYS A 2 -4.55 50.01 32.95
CA LYS A 2 -4.32 49.36 32.15
C LYS A 2 -4.14 48.15 32.21
N ARG A 3 -4.44 47.48 31.71
CA ARG A 3 -4.30 46.38 31.74
C ARG A 3 -3.74 45.81 30.80
N LEU A 4 -3.18 45.13 30.59
CA LEU A 4 -2.61 44.52 29.78
C LEU A 4 -3.07 43.30 29.51
N ALA A 5 -3.65 43.06 28.63
CA ALA A 5 -4.04 41.89 28.20
C ALA A 5 -2.94 41.17 27.69
N VAL A 6 -2.49 40.37 28.31
CA VAL A 6 -1.52 39.63 27.83
C VAL A 6 -2.11 38.63 26.99
N ALA A 7 -2.03 38.75 25.86
CA ALA A 7 -2.44 37.81 24.99
C ALA A 7 -1.55 36.69 25.08
N CYS A 8 -1.96 35.72 25.62
CA CYS A 8 -1.28 34.55 25.60
C CYS A 8 -1.39 34.00 24.30
N LEU A 9 -0.41 34.20 23.56
CA LEU A 9 -0.35 33.58 22.41
C LEU A 9 -0.05 32.22 22.60
N LEU A 10 -0.96 31.44 22.63
CA LEU A 10 -0.73 30.10 22.63
C LEU A 10 -0.40 29.71 21.32
N SER A 11 0.77 29.68 21.02
CA SER A 11 1.12 29.14 19.81
C SER A 11 0.99 27.69 19.95
N LEU A 12 -0.02 27.20 19.44
CA LEU A 12 -0.16 25.87 19.38
C LEU A 12 0.68 25.38 18.32
N THR A 13 1.80 24.98 18.60
CA THR A 13 2.59 24.31 17.63
C THR A 13 2.13 22.93 17.65
N VAL A 14 1.29 22.64 16.78
CA VAL A 14 0.94 21.30 16.57
C VAL A 14 2.12 20.66 15.96
N ALA A 15 2.70 19.77 16.62
CA ALA A 15 3.80 19.06 16.08
C ALA A 15 3.26 18.18 15.01
N ALA A 16 3.43 18.57 13.83
CA ALA A 16 3.10 17.68 12.73
C ALA A 16 4.04 16.52 12.78
N PRO A 17 3.57 15.32 12.56
CA PRO A 17 4.46 14.18 12.48
C PRO A 17 5.49 14.43 11.41
N SER A 18 6.68 13.99 11.65
CA SER A 18 7.74 14.26 10.72
C SER A 18 7.43 13.63 9.37
N ALA A 19 7.85 14.28 8.35
CA ALA A 19 7.61 13.79 7.01
C ALA A 19 8.26 12.42 6.81
N GLU A 20 9.36 12.17 7.46
CA GLU A 20 9.98 10.88 7.34
C GLU A 20 9.15 9.78 7.90
N ALA A 21 8.46 10.01 8.99
CA ALA A 21 7.65 8.97 9.58
C ALA A 21 6.48 8.60 8.71
N ARG A 22 6.05 9.53 7.87
CA ARG A 22 4.94 9.25 7.01
C ARG A 22 5.30 8.99 5.58
N ARG A 23 6.54 9.07 5.28
CA ARG A 23 6.95 8.90 3.91
C ARG A 23 6.75 7.48 3.48
N ALA A 24 6.12 7.30 2.35
CA ALA A 24 5.93 5.96 1.81
C ALA A 24 7.28 5.37 1.46
N PRO A 25 7.41 4.06 1.54
CA PRO A 25 8.65 3.42 1.12
C PRO A 25 8.97 3.75 -0.32
N ARG A 26 10.25 3.79 -0.61
CA ARG A 26 10.68 4.07 -1.96
C ARG A 26 10.62 2.80 -2.77
N CYS A 27 9.80 2.79 -3.78
CA CYS A 27 9.59 1.63 -4.62
C CYS A 27 10.06 1.87 -6.04
N VAL A 28 10.71 0.88 -6.61
CA VAL A 28 10.96 0.85 -8.03
C VAL A 28 10.33 -0.43 -8.51
N GLY A 29 9.19 -0.33 -9.19
CA GLY A 29 8.40 -1.49 -9.51
C GLY A 29 7.99 -2.21 -8.24
N ASN A 30 8.27 -3.49 -8.17
CA ASN A 30 7.90 -4.30 -7.03
C ASN A 30 8.95 -4.30 -5.92
N PHE A 31 10.01 -3.53 -6.08
CA PHE A 31 11.14 -3.61 -5.18
C PHE A 31 11.27 -2.36 -4.32
N GLN A 32 11.67 -2.57 -3.09
CA GLN A 32 11.91 -1.51 -2.14
C GLN A 32 13.38 -1.51 -1.77
N TYR A 33 13.96 -0.32 -1.63
CA TYR A 33 15.35 -0.20 -1.21
C TYR A 33 15.41 -0.36 0.31
N VAL A 34 16.08 -1.41 0.77
CA VAL A 34 16.18 -1.70 2.19
C VAL A 34 17.63 -2.00 2.50
N ARG A 35 18.21 -1.18 3.33
CA ARG A 35 19.57 -1.43 3.84
C ARG A 35 20.58 -1.73 2.76
N GLY A 36 20.55 -0.95 1.72
CA GLY A 36 21.55 -1.08 0.68
C GLY A 36 21.21 -2.06 -0.42
N GLY A 37 20.05 -2.65 -0.38
CA GLY A 37 19.64 -3.60 -1.42
C GLY A 37 18.21 -3.43 -1.82
N TRP A 38 17.86 -3.98 -2.96
CA TRP A 38 16.49 -3.94 -3.45
C TRP A 38 15.81 -5.27 -3.14
N VAL A 39 14.66 -5.18 -2.47
CA VAL A 39 13.94 -6.35 -2.02
C VAL A 39 12.49 -6.22 -2.43
N SER A 40 11.92 -7.29 -2.94
CA SER A 40 10.50 -7.28 -3.27
C SER A 40 9.72 -7.30 -1.96
N THR A 41 8.83 -6.33 -1.78
CA THR A 41 8.07 -6.22 -0.54
C THR A 41 6.58 -6.18 -0.85
N PRO A 42 5.75 -6.58 0.10
CA PRO A 42 4.30 -6.50 -0.12
C PRO A 42 3.84 -5.08 -0.43
N TYR A 43 4.43 -4.08 0.22
CA TYR A 43 4.03 -2.71 -0.04
C TYR A 43 4.34 -2.32 -1.46
N CYS A 44 5.55 -2.60 -1.94
CA CYS A 44 5.91 -2.16 -3.29
C CYS A 44 5.17 -2.96 -4.35
N ARG A 45 4.86 -4.22 -4.08
CA ARG A 45 4.01 -4.96 -5.01
C ARG A 45 2.62 -4.35 -5.09
N ALA A 46 2.05 -3.98 -3.94
CA ALA A 46 0.74 -3.33 -3.93
C ALA A 46 0.80 -1.96 -4.59
N ASP A 47 1.89 -1.24 -4.37
CA ASP A 47 2.06 0.07 -4.98
C ASP A 47 2.11 -0.03 -6.50
N GLN A 48 2.79 -1.03 -7.01
CA GLN A 48 2.88 -1.21 -8.45
C GLN A 48 1.51 -1.56 -9.04
N ILE A 49 0.76 -2.44 -8.37
CA ILE A 49 -0.58 -2.77 -8.81
C ILE A 49 -1.44 -1.50 -8.81
N ALA A 50 -1.34 -0.69 -7.77
CA ALA A 50 -2.14 0.52 -7.68
C ALA A 50 -1.78 1.50 -8.79
N ARG A 51 -0.51 1.62 -9.13
CA ARG A 51 -0.09 2.54 -10.20
C ARG A 51 -0.69 2.12 -11.53
N VAL A 52 -0.61 0.83 -11.84
CA VAL A 52 -1.14 0.37 -13.11
C VAL A 52 -2.67 0.48 -13.11
N ALA A 53 -3.30 0.20 -11.98
CA ALA A 53 -4.75 0.33 -11.88
C ALA A 53 -5.20 1.77 -12.17
N ARG A 54 -4.46 2.73 -11.62
CA ARG A 54 -4.83 4.13 -11.85
C ARG A 54 -4.70 4.53 -13.31
N GLU A 55 -3.79 3.91 -14.01
CA GLU A 55 -3.64 4.20 -15.44
C GLU A 55 -4.87 3.81 -16.23
N VAL A 56 -5.63 2.83 -15.75
CA VAL A 56 -6.84 2.42 -16.44
C VAL A 56 -8.09 2.93 -15.72
N GLY A 57 -7.92 3.93 -14.89
CA GLY A 57 -9.07 4.60 -14.27
C GLY A 57 -9.56 4.05 -12.96
N MET A 58 -8.86 3.08 -12.38
CA MET A 58 -9.28 2.52 -11.10
C MET A 58 -8.56 3.27 -10.00
N GLN A 59 -9.30 3.94 -9.13
CA GLN A 59 -8.71 4.72 -8.07
C GLN A 59 -8.40 3.83 -6.88
N THR A 60 -7.15 3.62 -6.62
CA THR A 60 -6.74 2.81 -5.48
C THR A 60 -5.31 3.18 -5.07
N THR A 61 -4.89 2.70 -3.93
CA THR A 61 -3.56 2.99 -3.40
C THR A 61 -2.97 1.70 -2.85
N ALA A 62 -1.67 1.72 -2.60
CA ALA A 62 -1.02 0.56 -1.99
C ALA A 62 -1.65 0.24 -0.65
N GLU A 63 -1.93 1.27 0.14
CA GLU A 63 -2.49 1.05 1.47
C GLU A 63 -3.87 0.40 1.40
N ALA A 64 -4.69 0.85 0.45
CA ALA A 64 -6.02 0.26 0.31
C ALA A 64 -5.95 -1.20 -0.12
N LEU A 65 -5.03 -1.52 -1.00
CA LEU A 65 -4.90 -2.90 -1.46
C LEU A 65 -4.37 -3.80 -0.37
N LEU A 66 -3.45 -3.29 0.44
CA LEU A 66 -2.94 -4.09 1.55
C LEU A 66 -4.00 -4.31 2.62
N ALA A 67 -4.84 -3.30 2.86
CA ALA A 67 -5.88 -3.42 3.87
C ALA A 67 -7.03 -4.31 3.41
N HIS A 68 -7.21 -4.45 2.11
CA HIS A 68 -8.35 -5.20 1.57
C HIS A 68 -7.88 -6.16 0.49
N PRO A 69 -7.41 -7.34 0.88
CA PRO A 69 -6.89 -8.29 -0.10
C PRO A 69 -7.89 -8.68 -1.20
N ALA A 70 -9.17 -8.71 -0.88
CA ALA A 70 -10.17 -9.02 -1.89
C ALA A 70 -10.21 -7.94 -2.97
N LYS A 71 -9.96 -6.70 -2.57
CA LYS A 71 -9.89 -5.61 -3.54
C LYS A 71 -8.67 -5.77 -4.44
N ALA A 72 -7.56 -6.18 -3.87
CA ALA A 72 -6.37 -6.41 -4.66
C ALA A 72 -6.61 -7.52 -5.68
N GLU A 73 -7.30 -8.56 -5.28
CA GLU A 73 -7.62 -9.63 -6.20
C GLU A 73 -8.51 -9.12 -7.32
N GLU A 74 -9.49 -8.30 -6.97
CA GLU A 74 -10.39 -7.74 -7.97
C GLU A 74 -9.63 -6.89 -8.97
N VAL A 75 -8.75 -6.03 -8.49
CA VAL A 75 -7.95 -5.17 -9.36
C VAL A 75 -7.08 -6.03 -10.28
N CYS A 76 -6.49 -7.08 -9.74
CA CYS A 76 -5.63 -7.94 -10.52
C CYS A 76 -6.38 -8.68 -11.63
N ARG A 77 -7.68 -8.87 -11.50
CA ARG A 77 -8.45 -9.43 -12.60
C ARG A 77 -8.44 -8.53 -13.81
N PHE A 78 -8.34 -7.23 -13.59
CA PHE A 78 -8.35 -6.29 -14.68
C PHE A 78 -6.96 -5.96 -15.21
N VAL A 79 -5.96 -5.89 -14.32
CA VAL A 79 -4.65 -5.46 -14.75
C VAL A 79 -3.60 -6.56 -14.71
N GLY A 80 -3.96 -7.75 -14.28
CA GLY A 80 -2.98 -8.79 -14.03
C GLY A 80 -2.22 -9.27 -15.24
N SER A 81 -2.74 -9.02 -16.44
CA SER A 81 -2.01 -9.42 -17.64
C SER A 81 -0.92 -8.42 -18.01
N ASP A 82 -0.89 -7.27 -17.36
CA ASP A 82 0.15 -6.30 -17.63
C ASP A 82 1.46 -6.82 -17.05
N TYR A 83 2.51 -6.82 -17.87
CA TYR A 83 3.77 -7.44 -17.45
C TYR A 83 4.36 -6.77 -16.21
N ARG A 84 4.01 -5.52 -15.95
CA ARG A 84 4.55 -4.79 -14.81
C ARG A 84 3.99 -5.29 -13.49
N VAL A 85 2.77 -5.84 -13.50
CA VAL A 85 2.14 -6.29 -12.27
C VAL A 85 1.90 -7.79 -12.24
N HIS A 86 2.19 -8.48 -13.30
CA HIS A 86 1.93 -9.91 -13.35
C HIS A 86 2.56 -10.65 -12.18
N PRO A 87 3.84 -10.43 -11.86
CA PRO A 87 4.41 -11.14 -10.70
C PRO A 87 3.74 -10.77 -9.38
N ALA A 88 3.37 -9.50 -9.22
CA ALA A 88 2.73 -9.08 -7.97
C ALA A 88 1.34 -9.69 -7.84
N CYS A 89 0.61 -9.77 -8.93
CA CYS A 89 -0.71 -10.36 -8.90
C CYS A 89 -0.66 -11.86 -8.68
N ASP A 90 0.34 -12.52 -9.22
CA ASP A 90 0.51 -13.94 -8.98
C ASP A 90 0.75 -14.22 -7.52
N GLU A 91 1.52 -13.36 -6.88
CA GLU A 91 1.78 -13.52 -5.47
C GLU A 91 0.49 -13.42 -4.65
N ILE A 92 -0.37 -12.49 -5.01
CA ILE A 92 -1.63 -12.32 -4.33
C ILE A 92 -2.51 -13.56 -4.47
N TYR A 93 -2.58 -14.08 -5.67
CA TYR A 93 -3.37 -15.29 -5.90
C TYR A 93 -2.81 -16.48 -5.11
N SER A 94 -1.52 -16.59 -5.04
CA SER A 94 -0.89 -17.68 -4.31
C SER A 94 -1.24 -17.64 -2.83
N VAL A 95 -1.18 -16.46 -2.24
CA VAL A 95 -1.49 -16.32 -0.83
C VAL A 95 -2.96 -16.64 -0.58
N PHE A 96 -3.82 -16.20 -1.46
CA PHE A 96 -5.23 -16.44 -1.31
C PHE A 96 -5.52 -17.95 -1.36
N GLN A 97 -4.87 -18.65 -2.26
CA GLN A 97 -5.08 -20.08 -2.37
C GLN A 97 -4.57 -20.83 -1.15
N ILE A 98 -3.47 -20.38 -0.59
CA ILE A 98 -2.94 -21.00 0.61
C ILE A 98 -3.92 -20.84 1.76
N ASP A 99 -4.51 -19.67 1.90
CA ASP A 99 -5.47 -19.44 2.95
C ASP A 99 -6.70 -20.31 2.78
N ALA A 100 -7.19 -20.40 1.57
CA ALA A 100 -8.35 -21.23 1.31
C ALA A 100 -8.05 -22.69 1.63
N GLY A 101 -6.87 -23.15 1.27
CA GLY A 101 -6.49 -24.51 1.58
C GLY A 101 -6.36 -24.76 3.06
N ARG A 102 -5.88 -23.74 3.77
CA ARG A 102 -5.71 -23.89 5.17
C ARG A 102 -7.05 -24.03 5.90
N ASP A 103 -8.08 -23.43 5.41
CA ASP A 103 -9.36 -23.55 6.02
C ASP A 103 -9.99 -24.90 5.77
N GLY A 104 -9.29 -25.80 5.23
CA GLY A 104 -9.78 -27.14 5.10
C GLY A 104 -10.67 -27.36 3.95
N ILE A 105 -10.67 -26.47 3.12
CA ILE A 105 -11.48 -26.60 2.11
C ILE A 105 -10.95 -27.30 1.19
N ARG A 106 -10.62 -27.84 1.18
CA ARG A 106 -10.07 -28.38 0.40
C ARG A 106 -10.64 -28.83 -0.50
N LEU A 107 -11.04 -28.71 -1.03
CA LEU A 107 -11.49 -28.88 -1.79
C LEU A 107 -11.45 -29.45 -2.76
N HIS A 108 -11.41 -29.51 -3.09
CA HIS A 108 -11.45 -29.75 -3.79
C HIS A 108 -11.34 -29.90 -4.75
N PHE A 109 -11.16 -30.17 -5.05
CA PHE A 109 -11.04 -30.14 -5.93
C PHE A 109 -10.96 -30.62 -6.43
#